data_603d7b24f4f668d537337351a3fcb977
#
_entry.id   603d7b24f4f668d537337351a3fcb977
#
_cell.length_a   1.000
_cell.length_b   1.000
_cell.length_c   1.000
_cell.angle_alpha   90.00
_cell.angle_beta   90.00
_cell.angle_gamma   90.00
#
_symmetry.space_group_name_H-M   'P 1'
#
loop_
_entity.id
_entity.type
_entity.pdbx_description
1 polymer ?
#
loop_
_entity_poly.entity_id
_entity_poly.type
_entity_poly.pdbx_seq_one_letter_code
_entity_poly.pdbx_strand_id
1 'polypeptide(L)'
;NNHSTTSEEILHLKQRILEENFRKGKGISKKEDIKETYISRILGSIKLNKNLSISIDCGNGAAGVVAKEVYERLGCNVIELYGEPDGSFPNHHPDPSKLENMEDLIKNVKENDSVVGLAFDGDADRLGVISPKGEMIFPDRQMIMFSRQVIQSSPNANIVFDVKCSKLLSDEIEKLKGKPLICKTGHTFIKQKIRETNALLGGEMSGHIFFNDRWPGFDDGIYAGARMLEIIANSEGDDPFVTVPNMLSTPEINIPAADEEKFQIVKKFIENSNFNDAKIVSIDGIRVEFEKGWGLLRPSNTSPYLVLRFEAETNDDLNKIKEIFY
;
A
#
# COMPACT_ATOMS: atom_id res chain seq x y z
N ASN A 1 12.20 -15.21 8.85
CA ASN A 1 12.79 -15.17 7.53
C ASN A 1 11.84 -14.41 6.58
N ASN A 2 12.16 -13.17 6.21
CA ASN A 2 11.34 -12.32 5.33
C ASN A 2 11.43 -12.70 3.84
N HIS A 3 11.68 -13.95 3.53
CA HIS A 3 11.78 -14.40 2.15
C HIS A 3 10.37 -14.72 1.64
N SER A 4 9.87 -13.91 0.72
CA SER A 4 8.68 -14.26 -0.05
C SER A 4 9.07 -15.24 -1.14
N THR A 5 8.24 -16.25 -1.36
CA THR A 5 8.41 -17.22 -2.44
C THR A 5 8.40 -16.50 -3.79
N THR A 6 9.44 -16.71 -4.58
CA THR A 6 9.55 -16.11 -5.91
C THR A 6 8.65 -16.84 -6.92
N SER A 7 8.37 -16.19 -8.06
CA SER A 7 7.60 -16.83 -9.14
C SER A 7 8.26 -18.13 -9.63
N GLU A 8 9.59 -18.18 -9.66
CA GLU A 8 10.35 -19.38 -10.05
C GLU A 8 10.18 -20.51 -9.02
N GLU A 9 10.24 -20.20 -7.73
CA GLU A 9 10.00 -21.17 -6.65
C GLU A 9 8.57 -21.71 -6.70
N ILE A 10 7.57 -20.85 -7.01
CA ILE A 10 6.17 -21.28 -7.19
C ILE A 10 6.03 -22.23 -8.38
N LEU A 11 6.66 -21.91 -9.51
CA LEU A 11 6.67 -22.80 -10.68
C LEU A 11 7.34 -24.16 -10.37
N HIS A 12 8.43 -24.15 -9.62
CA HIS A 12 9.08 -25.38 -9.16
C HIS A 12 8.19 -26.20 -8.22
N LEU A 13 7.46 -25.55 -7.31
CA LEU A 13 6.47 -26.22 -6.46
C LEU A 13 5.34 -26.84 -7.29
N LYS A 14 4.82 -26.11 -8.28
CA LYS A 14 3.82 -26.62 -9.22
C LYS A 14 4.32 -27.87 -9.94
N GLN A 15 5.55 -27.84 -10.48
CA GLN A 15 6.17 -28.98 -11.14
C GLN A 15 6.24 -30.20 -10.22
N ARG A 16 6.72 -30.03 -8.98
CA ARG A 16 6.80 -31.10 -7.99
C ARG A 16 5.44 -31.71 -7.65
N ILE A 17 4.38 -30.89 -7.60
CA ILE A 17 3.00 -31.38 -7.38
C ILE A 17 2.54 -32.21 -8.57
N LEU A 18 2.76 -31.73 -9.79
CA LEU A 18 2.37 -32.47 -11.03
C LEU A 18 3.11 -33.79 -11.18
N GLU A 19 4.35 -33.88 -10.71
CA GLU A 19 5.19 -35.09 -10.74
C GLU A 19 4.99 -35.98 -9.50
N GLU A 20 4.07 -35.62 -8.59
CA GLU A 20 3.86 -36.33 -7.31
C GLU A 20 5.15 -36.48 -6.48
N ASN A 21 6.12 -35.61 -6.68
CA ASN A 21 7.42 -35.63 -6.02
C ASN A 21 7.35 -35.03 -4.60
N PHE A 22 6.70 -35.74 -3.69
CA PHE A 22 6.51 -35.35 -2.31
C PHE A 22 7.57 -35.97 -1.39
N ARG A 23 8.07 -35.15 -0.44
CA ARG A 23 8.90 -35.69 0.63
C ARG A 23 8.07 -36.63 1.52
N LYS A 24 8.58 -37.82 1.75
CA LYS A 24 7.99 -38.76 2.71
C LYS A 24 8.76 -38.68 4.02
N GLY A 25 8.03 -38.68 5.14
CA GLY A 25 8.67 -38.63 6.46
C GLY A 25 7.64 -38.48 7.59
N LYS A 26 8.12 -38.53 8.81
CA LYS A 26 7.32 -38.22 10.01
C LYS A 26 7.65 -36.78 10.45
N GLY A 27 6.62 -35.94 10.61
CA GLY A 27 6.74 -34.57 11.12
C GLY A 27 6.16 -34.47 12.53
N ILE A 28 6.51 -33.39 13.23
CA ILE A 28 5.89 -32.97 14.47
C ILE A 28 5.20 -31.64 14.23
N SER A 29 3.94 -31.51 14.62
CA SER A 29 3.21 -30.25 14.63
C SER A 29 3.27 -29.66 16.04
N LYS A 30 3.64 -28.37 16.14
CA LYS A 30 3.54 -27.58 17.36
C LYS A 30 2.63 -26.41 17.11
N LYS A 31 1.75 -26.13 18.09
CA LYS A 31 1.00 -24.87 18.14
C LYS A 31 1.72 -23.95 19.10
N GLU A 32 1.89 -22.70 18.70
CA GLU A 32 2.50 -21.65 19.52
C GLU A 32 1.63 -20.40 19.40
N ASP A 33 1.27 -19.81 20.54
CA ASP A 33 0.56 -18.54 20.58
C ASP A 33 1.60 -17.42 20.49
N ILE A 34 1.55 -16.69 19.36
CA ILE A 34 2.46 -15.57 19.09
C ILE A 34 1.81 -14.20 19.30
N LYS A 35 0.54 -14.14 19.68
CA LYS A 35 -0.24 -12.89 19.79
C LYS A 35 0.46 -11.86 20.69
N GLU A 36 0.78 -12.24 21.92
CA GLU A 36 1.44 -11.33 22.85
C GLU A 36 2.84 -10.90 22.38
N THR A 37 3.58 -11.78 21.73
CA THR A 37 4.89 -11.45 21.15
C THR A 37 4.76 -10.40 20.05
N TYR A 38 3.76 -10.53 19.19
CA TYR A 38 3.47 -9.57 18.13
C TYR A 38 3.06 -8.21 18.70
N ILE A 39 2.10 -8.18 19.63
CA ILE A 39 1.65 -6.96 20.28
C ILE A 39 2.82 -6.26 21.00
N SER A 40 3.57 -6.99 21.83
CA SER A 40 4.70 -6.43 22.58
C SER A 40 5.76 -5.84 21.65
N ARG A 41 5.98 -6.42 20.48
CA ARG A 41 6.91 -5.89 19.48
C ARG A 41 6.45 -4.57 18.89
N ILE A 42 5.16 -4.41 18.60
CA ILE A 42 4.58 -3.13 18.15
C ILE A 42 4.73 -2.08 19.25
N LEU A 43 4.29 -2.39 20.48
CA LEU A 43 4.35 -1.48 21.62
C LEU A 43 5.80 -1.02 21.93
N GLY A 44 6.78 -1.90 21.74
CA GLY A 44 8.20 -1.56 21.90
C GLY A 44 8.77 -0.63 20.84
N SER A 45 8.10 -0.50 19.71
CA SER A 45 8.53 0.26 18.54
C SER A 45 7.80 1.60 18.36
N ILE A 46 6.58 1.74 18.88
CA ILE A 46 5.69 2.89 18.66
C ILE A 46 5.52 3.67 19.96
N LYS A 47 5.53 5.00 19.85
CA LYS A 47 5.28 5.90 20.99
C LYS A 47 4.28 6.98 20.61
N LEU A 48 3.17 7.03 21.30
CA LEU A 48 2.19 8.10 21.19
C LEU A 48 2.41 9.09 22.34
N ASN A 49 2.52 10.39 22.04
CA ASN A 49 2.68 11.44 23.06
C ASN A 49 1.35 11.98 23.58
N LYS A 50 0.23 11.57 22.98
CA LYS A 50 -1.14 11.92 23.40
C LYS A 50 -2.10 10.76 23.11
N ASN A 51 -3.20 10.68 23.86
CA ASN A 51 -4.27 9.74 23.57
C ASN A 51 -5.04 10.17 22.31
N LEU A 52 -5.42 9.22 21.48
CA LEU A 52 -6.16 9.44 20.25
C LEU A 52 -7.49 8.70 20.30
N SER A 53 -8.59 9.32 19.85
CA SER A 53 -9.83 8.62 19.53
C SER A 53 -9.83 8.22 18.07
N ILE A 54 -9.94 6.94 17.77
CA ILE A 54 -9.82 6.38 16.43
C ILE A 54 -10.97 5.43 16.11
N SER A 55 -11.31 5.32 14.85
CA SER A 55 -12.20 4.27 14.34
C SER A 55 -11.37 3.25 13.57
N ILE A 56 -11.65 1.96 13.77
CA ILE A 56 -11.05 0.90 12.98
C ILE A 56 -12.12 0.04 12.32
N ASP A 57 -11.84 -0.42 11.11
CA ASP A 57 -12.67 -1.37 10.37
C ASP A 57 -11.84 -2.62 10.05
N CYS A 58 -12.20 -3.72 10.70
CA CYS A 58 -11.52 -4.99 10.52
C CYS A 58 -12.12 -5.82 9.37
N GLY A 59 -13.22 -5.38 8.76
CA GLY A 59 -13.88 -6.04 7.63
C GLY A 59 -14.19 -7.52 7.85
N ASN A 60 -14.45 -7.94 9.09
CA ASN A 60 -14.56 -9.35 9.51
C ASN A 60 -13.31 -10.21 9.15
N GLY A 61 -12.16 -9.56 8.97
CA GLY A 61 -10.89 -10.20 8.64
C GLY A 61 -10.01 -10.51 9.86
N ALA A 62 -8.76 -10.87 9.57
CA ALA A 62 -7.76 -11.24 10.57
C ALA A 62 -7.41 -10.10 11.55
N ALA A 63 -7.58 -8.83 11.15
CA ALA A 63 -7.32 -7.67 12.00
C ALA A 63 -8.15 -7.72 13.30
N GLY A 64 -9.39 -8.22 13.25
CA GLY A 64 -10.27 -8.34 14.41
C GLY A 64 -9.70 -9.17 15.59
N VAL A 65 -8.72 -10.03 15.30
CA VAL A 65 -8.07 -10.85 16.34
C VAL A 65 -7.19 -10.01 17.27
N VAL A 66 -6.61 -8.89 16.78
CA VAL A 66 -5.50 -8.25 17.49
C VAL A 66 -5.44 -6.72 17.36
N ALA A 67 -6.01 -6.11 16.31
CA ALA A 67 -5.82 -4.68 16.03
C ALA A 67 -6.34 -3.78 17.16
N LYS A 68 -7.55 -4.04 17.65
CA LYS A 68 -8.13 -3.28 18.76
C LYS A 68 -7.23 -3.31 19.99
N GLU A 69 -6.80 -4.49 20.43
CA GLU A 69 -5.93 -4.65 21.59
C GLU A 69 -4.59 -3.91 21.42
N VAL A 70 -4.00 -3.96 20.22
CA VAL A 70 -2.76 -3.20 19.91
C VAL A 70 -2.97 -1.72 20.14
N TYR A 71 -4.02 -1.14 19.57
CA TYR A 71 -4.23 0.30 19.62
C TYR A 71 -4.70 0.79 20.99
N GLU A 72 -5.54 0.01 21.71
CA GLU A 72 -5.89 0.30 23.10
C GLU A 72 -4.65 0.29 24.01
N ARG A 73 -3.77 -0.69 23.85
CA ARG A 73 -2.50 -0.76 24.60
C ARG A 73 -1.50 0.32 24.23
N LEU A 74 -1.60 0.92 23.03
CA LEU A 74 -0.87 2.14 22.67
C LEU A 74 -1.47 3.40 23.29
N GLY A 75 -2.63 3.31 23.95
CA GLY A 75 -3.31 4.43 24.63
C GLY A 75 -4.40 5.09 23.79
N CYS A 76 -4.90 4.42 22.74
CA CYS A 76 -6.01 4.94 21.95
C CYS A 76 -7.36 4.56 22.56
N ASN A 77 -8.37 5.44 22.36
CA ASN A 77 -9.77 5.09 22.49
C ASN A 77 -10.25 4.55 21.12
N VAL A 78 -10.62 3.26 21.07
CA VAL A 78 -10.86 2.56 19.79
C VAL A 78 -12.35 2.27 19.63
N ILE A 79 -12.92 2.74 18.53
CA ILE A 79 -14.24 2.35 18.05
C ILE A 79 -14.04 1.34 16.93
N GLU A 80 -14.52 0.11 17.14
CA GLU A 80 -14.28 -1.00 16.23
C GLU A 80 -15.52 -1.36 15.43
N LEU A 81 -15.35 -1.47 14.11
CA LEU A 81 -16.31 -2.02 13.17
C LEU A 81 -15.86 -3.42 12.74
N TYR A 82 -16.82 -4.35 12.68
CA TYR A 82 -16.67 -5.68 12.09
C TYR A 82 -15.45 -6.47 12.62
N GLY A 83 -15.21 -6.39 13.94
CA GLY A 83 -14.07 -7.00 14.62
C GLY A 83 -14.14 -8.51 14.76
N GLU A 84 -15.32 -9.15 14.62
CA GLU A 84 -15.44 -10.61 14.69
C GLU A 84 -15.04 -11.25 13.35
N PRO A 85 -14.00 -12.11 13.31
CA PRO A 85 -13.59 -12.76 12.07
C PRO A 85 -14.67 -13.67 11.50
N ASP A 86 -15.07 -13.44 10.25
CA ASP A 86 -16.04 -14.26 9.50
C ASP A 86 -15.63 -14.33 8.01
N GLY A 87 -15.16 -15.49 7.55
CA GLY A 87 -14.72 -15.68 6.18
C GLY A 87 -15.81 -15.54 5.10
N SER A 88 -17.06 -15.32 5.47
CA SER A 88 -18.14 -14.96 4.52
C SER A 88 -18.19 -13.45 4.25
N PHE A 89 -17.50 -12.62 5.07
CA PHE A 89 -17.46 -11.16 4.96
C PHE A 89 -18.85 -10.53 4.83
N PRO A 90 -19.74 -10.69 5.84
CA PRO A 90 -21.17 -10.40 5.70
C PRO A 90 -21.51 -8.91 5.57
N ASN A 91 -20.60 -8.01 5.94
CA ASN A 91 -20.86 -6.57 5.93
C ASN A 91 -20.41 -5.91 4.63
N HIS A 92 -19.15 -6.06 4.26
CA HIS A 92 -18.60 -5.62 2.97
C HIS A 92 -17.37 -6.46 2.62
N HIS A 93 -16.96 -6.40 1.34
CA HIS A 93 -15.71 -7.05 0.93
C HIS A 93 -14.51 -6.33 1.58
N PRO A 94 -13.58 -7.04 2.26
CA PRO A 94 -12.47 -6.41 2.98
C PRO A 94 -11.35 -5.98 2.01
N ASP A 95 -11.63 -4.95 1.22
CA ASP A 95 -10.69 -4.33 0.29
C ASP A 95 -10.69 -2.81 0.50
N PRO A 96 -9.77 -2.27 1.31
CA PRO A 96 -9.71 -0.86 1.67
C PRO A 96 -9.24 0.05 0.51
N SER A 97 -8.89 -0.50 -0.63
CA SER A 97 -8.56 0.29 -1.83
C SER A 97 -9.78 0.88 -2.53
N LYS A 98 -10.98 0.40 -2.19
CA LYS A 98 -12.25 0.80 -2.81
C LYS A 98 -13.08 1.65 -1.87
N LEU A 99 -13.48 2.83 -2.37
CA LEU A 99 -14.25 3.78 -1.58
C LEU A 99 -15.58 3.21 -1.08
N GLU A 100 -16.24 2.36 -1.86
CA GLU A 100 -17.50 1.69 -1.51
C GLU A 100 -17.39 0.83 -0.24
N ASN A 101 -16.22 0.23 0.00
CA ASN A 101 -15.97 -0.58 1.19
C ASN A 101 -15.58 0.28 2.42
N MET A 102 -15.39 1.58 2.24
CA MET A 102 -14.98 2.51 3.29
C MET A 102 -16.15 3.35 3.84
N GLU A 103 -17.35 3.22 3.29
CA GLU A 103 -18.49 4.09 3.62
C GLU A 103 -18.86 4.05 5.10
N ASP A 104 -18.92 2.85 5.69
CA ASP A 104 -19.24 2.70 7.11
C ASP A 104 -18.15 3.28 8.02
N LEU A 105 -16.88 3.10 7.66
CA LEU A 105 -15.77 3.72 8.38
C LEU A 105 -15.80 5.25 8.26
N ILE A 106 -16.07 5.80 7.08
CA ILE A 106 -16.20 7.25 6.85
C ILE A 106 -17.32 7.83 7.72
N LYS A 107 -18.46 7.17 7.77
CA LYS A 107 -19.59 7.56 8.60
C LYS A 107 -19.21 7.52 10.09
N ASN A 108 -18.60 6.42 10.52
CA ASN A 108 -18.20 6.22 11.91
C ASN A 108 -17.17 7.25 12.38
N VAL A 109 -16.17 7.59 11.53
CA VAL A 109 -15.17 8.64 11.82
C VAL A 109 -15.84 9.98 12.10
N LYS A 110 -16.82 10.37 11.26
CA LYS A 110 -17.55 11.65 11.38
C LYS A 110 -18.49 11.69 12.58
N GLU A 111 -19.21 10.61 12.86
CA GLU A 111 -20.17 10.53 13.95
C GLU A 111 -19.51 10.52 15.33
N ASN A 112 -18.27 10.06 15.43
CA ASN A 112 -17.54 9.92 16.69
C ASN A 112 -16.35 10.88 16.82
N ASP A 113 -16.21 11.87 15.93
CA ASP A 113 -15.10 12.83 15.92
C ASP A 113 -13.72 12.14 16.02
N SER A 114 -13.58 10.96 15.36
CA SER A 114 -12.32 10.22 15.35
C SER A 114 -11.25 11.00 14.56
N VAL A 115 -10.03 11.06 15.11
CA VAL A 115 -8.90 11.76 14.45
C VAL A 115 -8.41 11.04 13.21
N VAL A 116 -8.77 9.76 13.05
CA VAL A 116 -8.48 8.92 11.88
C VAL A 116 -9.36 7.67 11.88
N GLY A 117 -9.70 7.18 10.71
CA GLY A 117 -10.21 5.85 10.46
C GLY A 117 -9.13 4.96 9.82
N LEU A 118 -8.97 3.74 10.32
CA LEU A 118 -8.06 2.74 9.79
C LEU A 118 -8.84 1.51 9.37
N ALA A 119 -8.70 1.09 8.11
CA ALA A 119 -9.33 -0.11 7.57
C ALA A 119 -8.29 -1.14 7.15
N PHE A 120 -8.63 -2.41 7.29
CA PHE A 120 -7.77 -3.52 6.95
C PHE A 120 -8.42 -4.45 5.93
N ASP A 121 -7.61 -5.11 5.15
CA ASP A 121 -8.10 -6.16 4.27
C ASP A 121 -8.23 -7.53 4.99
N GLY A 122 -8.61 -8.56 4.25
CA GLY A 122 -8.98 -9.85 4.83
C GLY A 122 -7.92 -10.52 5.69
N ASP A 123 -6.64 -10.39 5.35
CA ASP A 123 -5.50 -10.93 6.10
C ASP A 123 -4.66 -9.85 6.82
N ALA A 124 -5.14 -8.59 6.77
CA ALA A 124 -4.59 -7.43 7.48
C ALA A 124 -3.17 -7.01 7.05
N ASP A 125 -2.77 -7.30 5.82
CA ASP A 125 -1.49 -6.87 5.28
C ASP A 125 -1.57 -5.52 4.53
N ARG A 126 -2.81 -4.99 4.28
CA ARG A 126 -3.06 -3.68 3.67
C ARG A 126 -3.74 -2.71 4.62
N LEU A 127 -3.44 -1.41 4.45
CA LEU A 127 -3.99 -0.33 5.24
C LEU A 127 -4.77 0.66 4.36
N GLY A 128 -6.04 0.90 4.72
CA GLY A 128 -6.83 2.04 4.29
C GLY A 128 -6.86 3.12 5.38
N VAL A 129 -6.83 4.39 4.98
CA VAL A 129 -6.84 5.52 5.92
C VAL A 129 -7.92 6.52 5.54
N ILE A 130 -8.73 6.92 6.52
CA ILE A 130 -9.74 7.96 6.41
C ILE A 130 -9.35 9.13 7.30
N SER A 131 -9.29 10.34 6.75
CA SER A 131 -9.03 11.57 7.50
C SER A 131 -10.21 11.93 8.43
N PRO A 132 -10.03 12.85 9.40
CA PRO A 132 -11.13 13.33 10.26
C PRO A 132 -12.29 13.96 9.46
N LYS A 133 -12.02 14.44 8.24
CA LYS A 133 -13.02 15.01 7.33
C LYS A 133 -13.78 13.94 6.53
N GLY A 134 -13.41 12.66 6.68
CA GLY A 134 -13.99 11.56 5.92
C GLY A 134 -13.42 11.43 4.51
N GLU A 135 -12.23 11.96 4.25
CA GLU A 135 -11.54 11.82 2.98
C GLU A 135 -10.64 10.58 2.99
N MET A 136 -10.71 9.79 1.94
CA MET A 136 -9.78 8.66 1.78
C MET A 136 -8.39 9.15 1.43
N ILE A 137 -7.41 8.77 2.25
CA ILE A 137 -5.99 9.05 2.01
C ILE A 137 -5.40 7.86 1.26
N PHE A 138 -5.20 8.01 -0.05
CA PHE A 138 -4.65 6.95 -0.89
C PHE A 138 -3.26 6.49 -0.45
N PRO A 139 -2.88 5.22 -0.69
CA PRO A 139 -1.62 4.66 -0.18
C PRO A 139 -0.37 5.43 -0.59
N ASP A 140 -0.30 5.97 -1.80
CA ASP A 140 0.83 6.80 -2.24
C ASP A 140 0.95 8.11 -1.44
N ARG A 141 -0.16 8.67 -0.95
CA ARG A 141 -0.19 9.82 -0.05
C ARG A 141 0.16 9.43 1.39
N GLN A 142 -0.29 8.25 1.85
CA GLN A 142 0.18 7.68 3.12
C GLN A 142 1.70 7.49 3.08
N MET A 143 2.24 7.01 1.97
CA MET A 143 3.68 6.84 1.75
C MET A 143 4.45 8.16 1.84
N ILE A 144 3.87 9.30 1.43
CA ILE A 144 4.49 10.62 1.64
C ILE A 144 4.66 10.89 3.14
N MET A 145 3.62 10.65 3.95
CA MET A 145 3.68 10.85 5.40
C MET A 145 4.71 9.93 6.07
N PHE A 146 4.70 8.65 5.72
CA PHE A 146 5.67 7.68 6.21
C PHE A 146 7.11 8.01 5.78
N SER A 147 7.29 8.45 4.53
CA SER A 147 8.61 8.86 4.01
C SER A 147 9.18 10.05 4.78
N ARG A 148 8.35 11.04 5.13
CA ARG A 148 8.75 12.18 5.97
C ARG A 148 9.29 11.70 7.32
N GLN A 149 8.58 10.80 7.99
CA GLN A 149 8.98 10.25 9.28
C GLN A 149 10.29 9.44 9.18
N VAL A 150 10.39 8.55 8.18
CA VAL A 150 11.56 7.69 7.99
C VAL A 150 12.80 8.51 7.63
N ILE A 151 12.68 9.46 6.69
CA ILE A 151 13.82 10.29 6.25
C ILE A 151 14.28 11.24 7.36
N GLN A 152 13.36 11.77 8.17
CA GLN A 152 13.70 12.58 9.33
C GLN A 152 14.61 11.81 10.31
N SER A 153 14.32 10.53 10.53
CA SER A 153 15.11 9.67 11.42
C SER A 153 16.35 9.09 10.75
N SER A 154 16.34 8.94 9.42
CA SER A 154 17.40 8.31 8.63
C SER A 154 17.62 9.07 7.31
N PRO A 155 18.41 10.15 7.32
CA PRO A 155 18.70 10.92 6.11
C PRO A 155 19.30 10.05 4.98
N ASN A 156 18.96 10.38 3.74
CA ASN A 156 19.33 9.63 2.53
C ASN A 156 18.73 8.20 2.44
N ALA A 157 17.67 7.91 3.21
CA ALA A 157 16.99 6.61 3.13
C ALA A 157 16.52 6.28 1.72
N ASN A 158 16.70 5.03 1.31
CA ASN A 158 16.07 4.46 0.13
C ASN A 158 14.60 4.16 0.45
N ILE A 159 13.69 4.64 -0.41
CA ILE A 159 12.24 4.41 -0.31
C ILE A 159 11.78 3.76 -1.62
N VAL A 160 11.22 2.56 -1.51
CA VAL A 160 10.74 1.77 -2.66
C VAL A 160 9.23 1.95 -2.82
N PHE A 161 8.74 2.12 -4.05
CA PHE A 161 7.31 2.15 -4.31
C PHE A 161 7.01 1.69 -5.74
N ASP A 162 5.77 1.26 -5.98
CA ASP A 162 5.38 0.73 -7.28
C ASP A 162 5.12 1.83 -8.32
N VAL A 163 5.13 1.44 -9.58
CA VAL A 163 4.95 2.36 -10.74
C VAL A 163 3.60 3.09 -10.74
N LYS A 164 2.63 2.65 -9.95
CA LYS A 164 1.30 3.25 -9.87
C LYS A 164 1.23 4.44 -8.91
N CYS A 165 2.23 4.60 -8.04
CA CYS A 165 2.26 5.69 -7.06
C CYS A 165 2.42 7.05 -7.74
N SER A 166 1.87 8.09 -7.11
CA SER A 166 1.96 9.47 -7.57
C SER A 166 3.40 9.93 -7.78
N LYS A 167 3.60 10.79 -8.79
CA LYS A 167 4.88 11.51 -8.97
C LYS A 167 5.23 12.36 -7.75
N LEU A 168 4.22 12.91 -7.06
CA LEU A 168 4.41 13.71 -5.85
C LEU A 168 5.15 12.94 -4.74
N LEU A 169 5.02 11.61 -4.67
CA LEU A 169 5.79 10.79 -3.73
C LEU A 169 7.28 10.84 -4.04
N SER A 170 7.67 10.69 -5.30
CA SER A 170 9.07 10.82 -5.72
C SER A 170 9.62 12.19 -5.41
N ASP A 171 8.88 13.24 -5.81
CA ASP A 171 9.28 14.64 -5.63
C ASP A 171 9.46 15.00 -4.14
N GLU A 172 8.55 14.53 -3.27
CA GLU A 172 8.64 14.79 -1.83
C GLU A 172 9.83 14.05 -1.18
N ILE A 173 10.08 12.79 -1.60
CA ILE A 173 11.24 12.02 -1.12
C ILE A 173 12.54 12.74 -1.50
N GLU A 174 12.68 13.21 -2.75
CA GLU A 174 13.86 13.94 -3.22
C GLU A 174 14.05 15.27 -2.50
N LYS A 175 12.97 16.03 -2.29
CA LYS A 175 12.96 17.30 -1.54
C LYS A 175 13.47 17.09 -0.12
N LEU A 176 13.16 15.97 0.50
CA LEU A 176 13.64 15.58 1.84
C LEU A 176 15.04 14.95 1.83
N LYS A 177 15.71 14.89 0.66
CA LYS A 177 17.02 14.26 0.46
C LYS A 177 17.00 12.73 0.69
N GLY A 178 15.85 12.08 0.55
CA GLY A 178 15.73 10.62 0.42
C GLY A 178 16.00 10.19 -1.02
N LYS A 179 15.96 8.88 -1.26
CA LYS A 179 16.20 8.27 -2.59
C LYS A 179 14.97 7.49 -3.02
N PRO A 180 14.14 8.01 -3.95
CA PRO A 180 13.00 7.30 -4.48
C PRO A 180 13.45 6.16 -5.42
N LEU A 181 12.89 4.98 -5.26
CA LEU A 181 13.19 3.79 -6.05
C LEU A 181 11.88 3.19 -6.57
N ILE A 182 11.57 3.45 -7.84
CA ILE A 182 10.39 2.88 -8.50
C ILE A 182 10.62 1.39 -8.75
N CYS A 183 9.60 0.57 -8.49
CA CYS A 183 9.59 -0.87 -8.62
C CYS A 183 8.38 -1.35 -9.44
N LYS A 184 8.43 -2.61 -9.88
CA LYS A 184 7.24 -3.29 -10.43
C LYS A 184 6.17 -3.44 -9.37
N THR A 185 4.90 -3.41 -9.80
CA THR A 185 3.76 -3.73 -8.94
C THR A 185 3.80 -5.19 -8.50
N GLY A 186 3.63 -5.43 -7.21
CA GLY A 186 3.55 -6.74 -6.57
C GLY A 186 4.40 -6.81 -5.30
N HIS A 187 3.78 -7.16 -4.19
CA HIS A 187 4.38 -7.18 -2.86
C HIS A 187 5.71 -7.98 -2.79
N THR A 188 5.83 -9.04 -3.59
CA THR A 188 7.07 -9.85 -3.69
C THR A 188 8.21 -9.06 -4.33
N PHE A 189 7.94 -8.24 -5.36
CA PHE A 189 8.93 -7.38 -6.00
C PHE A 189 9.38 -6.25 -5.08
N ILE A 190 8.45 -5.65 -4.34
CA ILE A 190 8.77 -4.63 -3.34
C ILE A 190 9.68 -5.22 -2.25
N LYS A 191 9.31 -6.38 -1.66
CA LYS A 191 10.13 -7.07 -0.65
C LYS A 191 11.52 -7.45 -1.18
N GLN A 192 11.62 -7.89 -2.42
CA GLN A 192 12.90 -8.16 -3.06
C GLN A 192 13.73 -6.87 -3.20
N LYS A 193 13.11 -5.79 -3.71
CA LYS A 193 13.79 -4.51 -3.93
C LYS A 193 14.26 -3.88 -2.61
N ILE A 194 13.46 -3.98 -1.55
CA ILE A 194 13.86 -3.55 -0.20
C ILE A 194 15.16 -4.24 0.23
N ARG A 195 15.26 -5.57 0.06
CA ARG A 195 16.46 -6.34 0.41
C ARG A 195 17.68 -5.95 -0.43
N GLU A 196 17.49 -5.83 -1.75
CA GLU A 196 18.57 -5.48 -2.68
C GLU A 196 19.17 -4.09 -2.41
N THR A 197 18.33 -3.16 -1.97
CA THR A 197 18.72 -1.75 -1.81
C THR A 197 18.87 -1.32 -0.36
N ASN A 198 18.60 -2.22 0.60
CA ASN A 198 18.48 -1.90 2.02
C ASN A 198 17.54 -0.71 2.27
N ALA A 199 16.42 -0.66 1.53
CA ALA A 199 15.43 0.38 1.70
C ALA A 199 14.78 0.28 3.09
N LEU A 200 14.48 1.43 3.70
CA LEU A 200 13.89 1.51 5.03
C LEU A 200 12.38 1.54 5.02
N LEU A 201 11.80 1.84 3.86
CA LEU A 201 10.36 1.86 3.64
C LEU A 201 10.06 1.39 2.23
N GLY A 202 8.98 0.63 2.08
CA GLY A 202 8.39 0.30 0.79
C GLY A 202 6.88 0.44 0.82
N GLY A 203 6.24 0.60 -0.35
CA GLY A 203 4.79 0.65 -0.43
C GLY A 203 4.26 0.46 -1.83
N GLU A 204 2.98 0.10 -1.89
CA GLU A 204 2.23 -0.09 -3.13
C GLU A 204 0.94 0.72 -3.11
N MET A 205 0.46 1.09 -4.28
CA MET A 205 -0.84 1.75 -4.44
C MET A 205 -2.01 0.89 -3.96
N SER A 206 -1.83 -0.42 -3.80
CA SER A 206 -2.80 -1.36 -3.23
C SER A 206 -2.96 -1.27 -1.71
N GLY A 207 -2.06 -0.58 -0.99
CA GLY A 207 -2.10 -0.43 0.46
C GLY A 207 -1.12 -1.31 1.24
N HIS A 208 -0.34 -2.16 0.57
CA HIS A 208 0.78 -2.86 1.22
C HIS A 208 1.88 -1.88 1.59
N ILE A 209 2.23 -1.81 2.87
CA ILE A 209 3.28 -0.92 3.40
C ILE A 209 4.31 -1.75 4.16
N PHE A 210 5.58 -1.54 3.86
CA PHE A 210 6.70 -2.34 4.34
C PHE A 210 7.67 -1.44 5.09
N PHE A 211 7.67 -1.48 6.39
CA PHE A 211 8.67 -0.79 7.21
C PHE A 211 9.86 -1.71 7.47
N ASN A 212 11.08 -1.22 7.21
CA ASN A 212 12.34 -1.92 7.45
C ASN A 212 13.31 -1.09 8.30
N ASP A 213 12.84 0.02 8.87
CA ASP A 213 13.58 0.84 9.84
C ASP A 213 13.48 0.28 11.28
N ARG A 214 12.24 0.06 11.75
CA ARG A 214 11.92 -0.45 13.10
C ARG A 214 11.07 -1.72 13.08
N TRP A 215 10.79 -2.26 11.90
CA TRP A 215 9.98 -3.46 11.64
C TRP A 215 10.72 -4.39 10.66
N PRO A 216 10.42 -5.69 10.60
CA PRO A 216 11.23 -6.63 9.82
C PRO A 216 11.08 -6.59 8.29
N GLY A 217 10.45 -5.58 7.71
CA GLY A 217 10.38 -5.39 6.25
C GLY A 217 9.35 -6.27 5.53
N PHE A 218 8.32 -6.73 6.22
CA PHE A 218 7.14 -7.32 5.59
C PHE A 218 5.94 -6.36 5.66
N ASP A 219 4.96 -6.59 4.79
CA ASP A 219 3.69 -5.88 4.73
C ASP A 219 2.86 -6.21 5.98
N ASP A 220 2.42 -5.16 6.68
CA ASP A 220 1.66 -5.29 7.93
C ASP A 220 0.78 -4.04 8.10
N GLY A 221 -0.51 -4.18 7.82
CA GLY A 221 -1.47 -3.07 7.89
C GLY A 221 -1.65 -2.56 9.32
N ILE A 222 -1.61 -3.44 10.32
CA ILE A 222 -1.78 -3.05 11.73
C ILE A 222 -0.55 -2.25 12.20
N TYR A 223 0.66 -2.69 11.86
CA TYR A 223 1.86 -1.93 12.15
C TYR A 223 1.90 -0.58 11.41
N ALA A 224 1.52 -0.57 10.12
CA ALA A 224 1.42 0.66 9.34
C ALA A 224 0.39 1.63 9.95
N GLY A 225 -0.75 1.13 10.43
CA GLY A 225 -1.72 1.91 11.21
C GLY A 225 -1.11 2.49 12.48
N ALA A 226 -0.36 1.71 13.26
CA ALA A 226 0.33 2.21 14.45
C ALA A 226 1.37 3.30 14.12
N ARG A 227 2.07 3.21 13.00
CA ARG A 227 2.98 4.27 12.48
C ARG A 227 2.22 5.53 12.08
N MET A 228 1.02 5.38 11.48
CA MET A 228 0.16 6.52 11.18
C MET A 228 -0.30 7.22 12.46
N LEU A 229 -0.70 6.47 13.47
CA LEU A 229 -1.07 7.01 14.79
C LEU A 229 0.11 7.75 15.44
N GLU A 230 1.33 7.25 15.31
CA GLU A 230 2.53 7.93 15.81
C GLU A 230 2.76 9.27 15.10
N ILE A 231 2.55 9.36 13.79
CA ILE A 231 2.63 10.61 13.04
C ILE A 231 1.56 11.60 13.53
N ILE A 232 0.31 11.15 13.65
CA ILE A 232 -0.81 12.00 14.11
C ILE A 232 -0.60 12.46 15.55
N ALA A 233 -0.15 11.58 16.43
CA ALA A 233 0.10 11.92 17.82
C ALA A 233 1.19 12.98 17.98
N ASN A 234 2.22 12.93 17.13
CA ASN A 234 3.38 13.83 17.21
C ASN A 234 3.23 15.10 16.35
N SER A 235 2.14 15.25 15.58
CA SER A 235 1.89 16.53 14.89
C SER A 235 1.46 17.61 15.88
N GLU A 236 2.13 18.78 15.79
CA GLU A 236 1.86 19.95 16.62
C GLU A 236 0.73 20.78 15.99
N GLY A 237 -0.50 20.53 16.43
CA GLY A 237 -1.64 21.44 16.20
C GLY A 237 -2.34 21.36 14.85
N ASP A 238 -1.68 20.97 13.78
CA ASP A 238 -2.26 20.88 12.44
C ASP A 238 -2.68 19.46 12.08
N ASP A 239 -3.76 19.35 11.33
CA ASP A 239 -4.18 18.12 10.70
C ASP A 239 -3.07 17.67 9.71
N PRO A 240 -2.33 16.56 9.99
CA PRO A 240 -1.20 16.17 9.18
C PRO A 240 -1.59 15.79 7.74
N PHE A 241 -2.85 15.44 7.50
CA PHE A 241 -3.37 15.10 6.18
C PHE A 241 -3.46 16.31 5.24
N VAL A 242 -3.68 17.52 5.78
CA VAL A 242 -3.76 18.77 4.98
C VAL A 242 -2.42 19.13 4.35
N THR A 243 -1.31 18.72 4.98
CA THR A 243 0.03 19.03 4.49
C THR A 243 0.51 18.12 3.35
N VAL A 244 -0.25 17.06 3.03
CA VAL A 244 0.11 16.11 1.98
C VAL A 244 -0.30 16.69 0.62
N PRO A 245 0.64 16.86 -0.33
CA PRO A 245 0.32 17.37 -1.65
C PRO A 245 -0.64 16.43 -2.39
N ASN A 246 -1.47 16.99 -3.26
CA ASN A 246 -2.45 16.27 -4.05
C ASN A 246 -2.47 16.77 -5.49
N MET A 247 -2.73 15.86 -6.43
CA MET A 247 -3.01 16.13 -7.83
C MET A 247 -4.33 15.46 -8.22
N LEU A 248 -4.91 15.91 -9.32
CA LEU A 248 -6.08 15.24 -9.90
C LEU A 248 -5.65 13.90 -10.49
N SER A 249 -6.28 12.82 -10.06
CA SER A 249 -5.96 11.47 -10.53
C SER A 249 -7.20 10.71 -10.97
N THR A 250 -7.03 9.79 -11.92
CA THR A 250 -8.05 8.79 -12.20
C THR A 250 -7.96 7.65 -11.18
N PRO A 251 -9.03 6.92 -10.90
CA PRO A 251 -8.91 5.56 -10.39
C PRO A 251 -8.12 4.69 -11.39
N GLU A 252 -7.79 3.46 -11.00
CA GLU A 252 -7.27 2.48 -11.95
C GLU A 252 -8.34 2.17 -13.00
N ILE A 253 -7.99 2.34 -14.27
CA ILE A 253 -8.86 2.04 -15.42
C ILE A 253 -8.44 0.67 -15.93
N ASN A 254 -9.35 -0.29 -15.85
CA ASN A 254 -9.12 -1.66 -16.29
C ASN A 254 -9.76 -1.89 -17.66
N ILE A 255 -8.95 -2.15 -18.69
CA ILE A 255 -9.40 -2.48 -20.04
C ILE A 255 -9.24 -4.01 -20.23
N PRO A 256 -10.33 -4.75 -20.50
CA PRO A 256 -10.24 -6.18 -20.75
C PRO A 256 -9.27 -6.50 -21.91
N ALA A 257 -8.33 -7.42 -21.68
CA ALA A 257 -7.39 -7.89 -22.68
C ALA A 257 -6.98 -9.34 -22.34
N ALA A 258 -6.95 -10.20 -23.33
CA ALA A 258 -6.57 -11.59 -23.15
C ALA A 258 -5.12 -11.71 -22.62
N ASP A 259 -4.87 -12.75 -21.83
CA ASP A 259 -3.56 -12.95 -21.20
C ASP A 259 -2.42 -13.08 -22.23
N GLU A 260 -2.72 -13.65 -23.39
CA GLU A 260 -1.76 -13.81 -24.49
C GLU A 260 -1.48 -12.51 -25.24
N GLU A 261 -2.43 -11.55 -25.22
CA GLU A 261 -2.37 -10.33 -26.04
C GLU A 261 -1.89 -9.11 -25.25
N LYS A 262 -2.23 -9.01 -23.96
CA LYS A 262 -1.97 -7.81 -23.15
C LYS A 262 -0.50 -7.36 -23.16
N PHE A 263 0.45 -8.29 -23.14
CA PHE A 263 1.89 -7.97 -23.20
C PHE A 263 2.30 -7.47 -24.58
N GLN A 264 1.72 -8.03 -25.66
CA GLN A 264 2.00 -7.60 -27.01
C GLN A 264 1.41 -6.22 -27.31
N ILE A 265 0.21 -5.92 -26.78
CA ILE A 265 -0.42 -4.60 -26.89
C ILE A 265 0.49 -3.53 -26.27
N VAL A 266 0.94 -3.75 -25.03
CA VAL A 266 1.85 -2.79 -24.36
C VAL A 266 3.16 -2.65 -25.11
N LYS A 267 3.73 -3.74 -25.61
CA LYS A 267 4.96 -3.70 -26.42
C LYS A 267 4.79 -2.87 -27.68
N LYS A 268 3.72 -3.10 -28.46
CA LYS A 268 3.39 -2.33 -29.66
C LYS A 268 3.14 -0.85 -29.37
N PHE A 269 2.46 -0.56 -28.25
CA PHE A 269 2.25 0.81 -27.81
C PHE A 269 3.60 1.52 -27.58
N ILE A 270 4.52 0.88 -26.85
CA ILE A 270 5.87 1.43 -26.60
C ILE A 270 6.64 1.64 -27.91
N GLU A 271 6.61 0.68 -28.84
CA GLU A 271 7.35 0.73 -30.11
C GLU A 271 6.82 1.82 -31.06
N ASN A 272 5.52 2.11 -31.03
CA ASN A 272 4.86 3.07 -31.93
C ASN A 272 4.70 4.47 -31.33
N SER A 273 4.98 4.65 -30.05
CA SER A 273 4.82 5.93 -29.37
C SER A 273 6.13 6.71 -29.36
N ASN A 274 6.03 8.02 -29.55
CA ASN A 274 7.13 8.94 -29.40
C ASN A 274 6.75 10.00 -28.35
N PHE A 275 7.41 9.97 -27.21
CA PHE A 275 7.17 10.89 -26.11
C PHE A 275 8.33 11.89 -26.01
N ASN A 276 8.32 12.88 -26.92
CA ASN A 276 9.31 13.96 -26.89
C ASN A 276 9.19 14.73 -25.56
N ASP A 277 10.33 15.03 -24.96
CA ASP A 277 10.46 15.83 -23.72
C ASP A 277 9.79 15.24 -22.47
N ALA A 278 9.53 13.92 -22.45
CA ALA A 278 8.97 13.23 -21.27
C ALA A 278 9.96 12.20 -20.70
N LYS A 279 9.92 12.02 -19.39
CA LYS A 279 10.70 10.96 -18.73
C LYS A 279 9.93 9.64 -18.82
N ILE A 280 10.56 8.61 -19.36
CA ILE A 280 9.97 7.29 -19.55
C ILE A 280 10.50 6.31 -18.51
N VAL A 281 9.59 5.58 -17.85
CA VAL A 281 9.90 4.48 -16.94
C VAL A 281 9.23 3.21 -17.48
N SER A 282 10.02 2.24 -17.95
CA SER A 282 9.57 1.00 -18.61
C SER A 282 9.78 -0.26 -17.76
N ILE A 283 9.78 -0.11 -16.44
CA ILE A 283 10.06 -1.22 -15.53
C ILE A 283 8.88 -2.21 -15.40
N ASP A 284 7.63 -1.72 -15.61
CA ASP A 284 6.40 -2.50 -15.56
C ASP A 284 5.36 -1.85 -16.49
N GLY A 285 5.37 -2.24 -17.77
CA GLY A 285 4.66 -1.52 -18.83
C GLY A 285 5.39 -0.23 -19.19
N ILE A 286 4.65 0.85 -19.37
CA ILE A 286 5.21 2.18 -19.67
C ILE A 286 4.53 3.24 -18.80
N ARG A 287 5.33 3.98 -18.05
CA ARG A 287 4.96 5.22 -17.37
C ARG A 287 5.67 6.39 -18.03
N VAL A 288 4.91 7.39 -18.42
CA VAL A 288 5.41 8.59 -19.07
C VAL A 288 5.13 9.78 -18.18
N GLU A 289 6.19 10.45 -17.70
CA GLU A 289 6.10 11.62 -16.83
C GLU A 289 6.33 12.88 -17.67
N PHE A 290 5.29 13.69 -17.82
CA PHE A 290 5.28 14.99 -18.44
C PHE A 290 5.54 16.08 -17.38
N GLU A 291 5.68 17.33 -17.82
CA GLU A 291 5.87 18.47 -16.91
C GLU A 291 4.72 18.59 -15.86
N LYS A 292 3.46 18.45 -16.33
CA LYS A 292 2.25 18.70 -15.51
C LYS A 292 1.45 17.47 -15.12
N GLY A 293 2.02 16.29 -15.27
CA GLY A 293 1.36 15.04 -14.92
C GLY A 293 2.03 13.81 -15.51
N TRP A 294 1.39 12.66 -15.38
CA TRP A 294 1.91 11.41 -15.91
C TRP A 294 0.77 10.45 -16.31
N GLY A 295 1.11 9.51 -17.18
CA GLY A 295 0.24 8.40 -17.57
C GLY A 295 0.97 7.06 -17.47
N LEU A 296 0.22 6.02 -17.14
CA LEU A 296 0.69 4.63 -17.05
C LEU A 296 -0.19 3.73 -17.90
N LEU A 297 0.44 2.85 -18.66
CA LEU A 297 -0.16 1.68 -19.30
C LEU A 297 0.66 0.44 -18.96
N ARG A 298 0.07 -0.56 -18.32
CA ARG A 298 0.72 -1.81 -17.96
C ARG A 298 -0.18 -3.02 -18.14
N PRO A 299 0.37 -4.22 -18.41
CA PRO A 299 -0.41 -5.45 -18.33
C PRO A 299 -0.60 -5.84 -16.85
N SER A 300 -1.80 -6.29 -16.46
CA SER A 300 -2.00 -6.87 -15.15
C SER A 300 -1.26 -8.21 -15.04
N ASN A 301 -0.62 -8.47 -13.89
CA ASN A 301 0.07 -9.74 -13.63
C ASN A 301 -0.89 -10.87 -13.20
N THR A 302 -2.06 -10.51 -12.67
CA THR A 302 -2.99 -11.45 -12.02
C THR A 302 -4.34 -11.58 -12.72
N SER A 303 -4.67 -10.69 -13.64
CA SER A 303 -5.99 -10.60 -14.25
C SER A 303 -5.90 -10.28 -15.74
N PRO A 304 -6.90 -10.64 -16.56
CA PRO A 304 -6.92 -10.40 -18.00
C PRO A 304 -7.29 -8.95 -18.34
N TYR A 305 -6.47 -8.01 -17.87
CA TYR A 305 -6.66 -6.57 -18.08
C TYR A 305 -5.36 -5.85 -18.43
N LEU A 306 -5.51 -4.77 -19.19
CA LEU A 306 -4.57 -3.65 -19.18
C LEU A 306 -5.01 -2.68 -18.09
N VAL A 307 -4.04 -2.15 -17.35
CA VAL A 307 -4.27 -1.19 -16.28
C VAL A 307 -3.71 0.16 -16.71
N LEU A 308 -4.56 1.18 -16.70
CA LEU A 308 -4.16 2.57 -16.93
C LEU A 308 -4.42 3.39 -15.66
N ARG A 309 -3.56 4.36 -15.42
CA ARG A 309 -3.74 5.40 -14.41
C ARG A 309 -3.13 6.71 -14.90
N PHE A 310 -3.80 7.82 -14.59
CA PHE A 310 -3.37 9.15 -15.00
C PHE A 310 -3.44 10.11 -13.81
N GLU A 311 -2.53 11.08 -13.79
CA GLU A 311 -2.49 12.12 -12.78
C GLU A 311 -1.97 13.42 -13.42
N ALA A 312 -2.59 14.56 -13.07
CA ALA A 312 -2.18 15.86 -13.58
C ALA A 312 -2.56 17.02 -12.63
N GLU A 313 -1.98 18.19 -12.85
CA GLU A 313 -2.25 19.40 -12.06
C GLU A 313 -3.66 19.95 -12.33
N THR A 314 -4.14 19.86 -13.59
CA THR A 314 -5.44 20.37 -14.02
C THR A 314 -6.23 19.31 -14.78
N ASN A 315 -7.57 19.49 -14.88
CA ASN A 315 -8.42 18.64 -15.69
C ASN A 315 -8.04 18.67 -17.17
N ASP A 316 -7.63 19.82 -17.69
CA ASP A 316 -7.22 19.97 -19.09
C ASP A 316 -5.93 19.18 -19.37
N ASP A 317 -4.95 19.25 -18.46
CA ASP A 317 -3.72 18.48 -18.59
C ASP A 317 -3.99 16.97 -18.44
N LEU A 318 -4.88 16.58 -17.50
CA LEU A 318 -5.31 15.19 -17.34
C LEU A 318 -5.95 14.62 -18.60
N ASN A 319 -6.83 15.39 -19.25
CA ASN A 319 -7.48 14.97 -20.49
C ASN A 319 -6.47 14.85 -21.63
N LYS A 320 -5.56 15.82 -21.81
CA LYS A 320 -4.49 15.75 -22.82
C LYS A 320 -3.60 14.51 -22.65
N ILE A 321 -3.22 14.21 -21.41
CA ILE A 321 -2.42 13.01 -21.12
C ILE A 321 -3.20 11.74 -21.47
N LYS A 322 -4.49 11.66 -21.09
CA LYS A 322 -5.36 10.52 -21.45
C LYS A 322 -5.44 10.31 -22.95
N GLU A 323 -5.63 11.38 -23.75
CA GLU A 323 -5.71 11.31 -25.22
C GLU A 323 -4.45 10.71 -25.86
N ILE A 324 -3.27 10.82 -25.21
CA ILE A 324 -2.02 10.22 -25.71
C ILE A 324 -2.03 8.69 -25.58
N PHE A 325 -2.80 8.16 -24.60
CA PHE A 325 -2.82 6.72 -24.29
C PHE A 325 -4.04 6.00 -24.90
N TYR A 326 -5.01 6.71 -25.45
CA TYR A 326 -6.19 6.14 -26.11
C TYR A 326 -6.09 6.22 -27.63
#